data_89116a94c76a3b9caeb2133893fc7366
#
_entry.id   89116a94c76a3b9caeb2133893fc7366
#
_cell.length_a   1.000
_cell.length_b   1.000
_cell.length_c   1.000
_cell.angle_alpha   90.00
_cell.angle_beta   90.00
_cell.angle_gamma   90.00
#
_symmetry.space_group_name_H-M   'P 1'
#
loop_
_entity.id
_entity.type
_entity.pdbx_description
1 polymer ?
#
loop_
_entity_poly.entity_id
_entity_poly.type
_entity_poly.pdbx_seq_one_letter_code
_entity_poly.pdbx_strand_id
1 'polypeptide(L)'
;MRLLYTDTGLNNPLLPVYSLTAAEIALANLNPTIWSPATVDFIKPGVGQKVSALANRIDGGKFNSQASLEPTKKYNGSTLQGINFSGAAGLFGDTPVALNGTINTFAFIYQLPSGALPSTPTDRIVIATQETTPHGVGIRTTSAGSFPVFFNGGSQPDVPFTPSNMGAGLFCAVVMCSNKNTGAYAIAYQRSDQTAVTTRQVTGYTIPAYTTSQKMNLGGAGDGSVSPLTSVLSDAIVIPGLYAYGTSTQDVIFAYLMERIGEITG
;
A
#
# COMPACT_ATOMS: atom_id res chain seq x y z
N MET A 1 0.78 7.62 -21.09
CA MET A 1 0.83 6.17 -20.79
C MET A 1 2.17 5.62 -21.25
N ARG A 2 3.12 5.41 -20.35
CA ARG A 2 4.36 4.70 -20.64
C ARG A 2 4.17 3.26 -20.16
N LEU A 3 3.78 2.37 -21.08
CA LEU A 3 3.99 0.95 -20.89
C LEU A 3 5.51 0.73 -20.82
N LEU A 4 6.03 0.45 -19.66
CA LEU A 4 7.35 -0.11 -19.51
C LEU A 4 7.31 -1.53 -20.09
N TYR A 5 7.91 -1.68 -21.26
CA TYR A 5 8.01 -2.88 -22.09
C TYR A 5 6.83 -3.15 -23.04
N THR A 6 6.69 -2.31 -24.04
CA THR A 6 6.42 -2.86 -25.36
C THR A 6 7.77 -3.22 -25.95
N ASP A 7 8.06 -4.49 -26.03
CA ASP A 7 9.18 -5.02 -26.79
C ASP A 7 8.97 -4.68 -28.27
N THR A 8 9.57 -3.57 -28.69
CA THR A 8 9.71 -3.28 -30.12
C THR A 8 11.14 -3.62 -30.51
N GLY A 9 11.47 -4.91 -30.54
CA GLY A 9 12.65 -5.34 -31.27
C GLY A 9 13.65 -6.25 -30.61
N LEU A 10 13.45 -6.75 -29.41
CA LEU A 10 14.30 -7.80 -28.84
C LEU A 10 13.58 -9.17 -28.99
N ASN A 11 13.63 -9.74 -30.19
CA ASN A 11 13.28 -11.15 -30.44
C ASN A 11 14.32 -12.07 -29.77
N ASN A 12 14.45 -12.00 -28.44
CA ASN A 12 15.18 -13.02 -27.71
C ASN A 12 14.19 -14.00 -27.09
N PRO A 13 14.01 -15.20 -27.65
CA PRO A 13 13.07 -16.20 -27.17
C PRO A 13 13.41 -16.74 -25.77
N LEU A 14 14.58 -16.35 -25.20
CA LEU A 14 15.02 -16.73 -23.87
C LEU A 14 14.68 -15.69 -22.80
N LEU A 15 14.15 -14.52 -23.17
CA LEU A 15 13.67 -13.56 -22.21
C LEU A 15 12.23 -13.95 -21.80
N PRO A 16 11.92 -13.98 -20.49
CA PRO A 16 10.57 -14.23 -20.05
C PRO A 16 9.63 -13.17 -20.60
N VAL A 17 8.62 -13.58 -21.36
CA VAL A 17 7.55 -12.70 -21.82
C VAL A 17 6.63 -12.45 -20.63
N TYR A 18 6.77 -11.32 -19.96
CA TYR A 18 5.83 -10.91 -18.94
C TYR A 18 4.55 -10.42 -19.62
N SER A 19 3.55 -11.29 -19.73
CA SER A 19 2.21 -10.87 -20.11
C SER A 19 1.52 -10.29 -18.88
N LEU A 20 1.11 -9.02 -18.97
CA LEU A 20 0.25 -8.41 -17.95
C LEU A 20 -1.11 -9.12 -17.94
N THR A 21 -1.67 -9.37 -16.77
CA THR A 21 -3.05 -9.83 -16.64
C THR A 21 -4.03 -8.73 -17.07
N ALA A 22 -5.28 -9.10 -17.30
CA ALA A 22 -6.31 -8.12 -17.63
C ALA A 22 -6.51 -7.10 -16.48
N ALA A 23 -6.40 -7.55 -15.23
CA ALA A 23 -6.51 -6.69 -14.04
C ALA A 23 -5.32 -5.72 -13.93
N GLU A 24 -4.09 -6.18 -14.22
CA GLU A 24 -2.91 -5.33 -14.27
C GLU A 24 -2.99 -4.26 -15.36
N ILE A 25 -3.47 -4.60 -16.55
CA ILE A 25 -3.68 -3.65 -17.64
C ILE A 25 -4.74 -2.60 -17.24
N ALA A 26 -5.85 -3.05 -16.66
CA ALA A 26 -6.90 -2.14 -16.19
C ALA A 26 -6.40 -1.19 -15.10
N LEU A 27 -5.61 -1.68 -14.13
CA LEU A 27 -4.99 -0.85 -13.09
C LEU A 27 -3.98 0.15 -13.70
N ALA A 28 -3.14 -0.26 -14.63
CA ALA A 28 -2.18 0.61 -15.30
C ALA A 28 -2.86 1.80 -16.01
N ASN A 29 -4.05 1.59 -16.57
CA ASN A 29 -4.84 2.64 -17.23
C ASN A 29 -5.38 3.70 -16.26
N LEU A 30 -5.36 3.46 -14.95
CA LEU A 30 -5.69 4.46 -13.92
C LEU A 30 -4.54 5.43 -13.63
N ASN A 31 -3.39 5.27 -14.28
CA ASN A 31 -2.19 6.09 -14.13
C ASN A 31 -1.67 6.20 -12.68
N PRO A 32 -1.40 5.10 -11.99
CA PRO A 32 -0.79 5.15 -10.67
C PRO A 32 0.59 5.82 -10.74
N THR A 33 0.99 6.50 -9.68
CA THR A 33 2.36 7.04 -9.52
C THR A 33 3.23 6.13 -8.64
N ILE A 34 2.59 5.31 -7.81
CA ILE A 34 3.21 4.19 -7.13
C ILE A 34 2.42 2.93 -7.49
N TRP A 35 3.16 1.92 -7.91
CA TRP A 35 2.70 0.55 -8.02
C TRP A 35 3.87 -0.37 -7.72
N SER A 36 3.93 -0.85 -6.50
CA SER A 36 5.07 -1.59 -5.97
C SER A 36 4.60 -2.95 -5.42
N PRO A 37 4.45 -3.95 -6.30
CA PRO A 37 4.13 -5.31 -5.89
C PRO A 37 5.35 -5.98 -5.26
N ALA A 38 5.18 -6.60 -4.10
CA ALA A 38 6.25 -7.33 -3.43
C ALA A 38 6.42 -8.75 -4.02
N THR A 39 6.77 -8.81 -5.31
CA THR A 39 7.13 -10.05 -6.01
C THR A 39 8.63 -10.20 -6.15
N VAL A 40 9.08 -11.37 -6.56
CA VAL A 40 10.52 -11.67 -6.73
C VAL A 40 11.20 -10.72 -7.73
N ASP A 41 10.46 -10.23 -8.72
CA ASP A 41 10.99 -9.36 -9.78
C ASP A 41 11.20 -7.93 -9.31
N PHE A 42 10.43 -7.47 -8.32
CA PHE A 42 10.48 -6.11 -7.80
C PHE A 42 11.22 -5.98 -6.47
N ILE A 43 11.42 -7.08 -5.74
CA ILE A 43 12.22 -7.09 -4.52
C ILE A 43 13.71 -7.23 -4.84
N LYS A 44 14.49 -6.23 -4.47
CA LYS A 44 15.95 -6.36 -4.44
C LYS A 44 16.37 -7.07 -3.15
N PRO A 45 17.06 -8.22 -3.24
CA PRO A 45 17.47 -8.97 -2.05
C PRO A 45 18.55 -8.22 -1.27
N GLY A 46 18.48 -8.31 0.05
CA GLY A 46 19.56 -8.07 0.98
C GLY A 46 20.24 -9.40 1.37
N VAL A 47 20.94 -9.41 2.48
CA VAL A 47 21.60 -10.63 3.00
C VAL A 47 20.56 -11.59 3.58
N GLY A 48 20.57 -12.84 3.15
CA GLY A 48 19.61 -13.86 3.58
C GLY A 48 18.19 -13.57 3.10
N GLN A 49 17.24 -13.50 4.02
CA GLN A 49 15.84 -13.18 3.71
C GLN A 49 15.53 -11.68 3.71
N LYS A 50 16.52 -10.82 3.95
CA LYS A 50 16.34 -9.38 4.01
C LYS A 50 15.99 -8.78 2.65
N VAL A 51 15.32 -7.62 2.68
CA VAL A 51 14.92 -6.84 1.52
C VAL A 51 15.69 -5.53 1.54
N SER A 52 16.60 -5.33 0.60
CA SER A 52 17.36 -4.08 0.49
C SER A 52 16.60 -2.97 -0.23
N ALA A 53 15.70 -3.32 -1.15
CA ALA A 53 14.80 -2.37 -1.79
C ALA A 53 13.57 -3.07 -2.40
N LEU A 54 12.51 -2.27 -2.63
CA LEU A 54 11.35 -2.63 -3.44
C LEU A 54 11.25 -1.62 -4.60
N ALA A 55 11.10 -2.10 -5.82
CA ALA A 55 11.00 -1.24 -7.00
C ALA A 55 9.57 -0.74 -7.21
N ASN A 56 9.45 0.50 -7.69
CA ASN A 56 8.22 1.03 -8.25
C ASN A 56 8.12 0.60 -9.72
N ARG A 57 7.06 -0.10 -10.06
CA ARG A 57 6.83 -0.63 -11.42
C ARG A 57 6.62 0.47 -12.47
N ILE A 58 6.22 1.68 -12.05
CA ILE A 58 5.85 2.77 -12.95
C ILE A 58 7.06 3.46 -13.57
N ASP A 59 8.07 3.78 -12.76
CA ASP A 59 9.22 4.60 -13.16
C ASP A 59 10.57 3.95 -12.86
N GLY A 60 10.56 2.77 -12.23
CA GLY A 60 11.77 2.08 -11.78
C GLY A 60 12.43 2.71 -10.55
N GLY A 61 11.80 3.73 -9.94
CA GLY A 61 12.18 4.27 -8.64
C GLY A 61 12.20 3.18 -7.57
N LYS A 62 12.92 3.42 -6.48
CA LYS A 62 13.12 2.40 -5.45
C LYS A 62 12.72 2.93 -4.09
N PHE A 63 12.16 2.02 -3.30
CA PHE A 63 11.98 2.17 -1.87
C PHE A 63 13.09 1.37 -1.19
N ASN A 64 14.09 2.08 -0.67
CA ASN A 64 15.31 1.47 -0.11
C ASN A 64 15.16 1.24 1.39
N SER A 65 15.72 0.14 1.90
CA SER A 65 15.81 -0.11 3.33
C SER A 65 16.99 0.66 3.97
N GLN A 66 16.92 0.85 5.28
CA GLN A 66 18.10 1.23 6.06
C GLN A 66 18.91 -0.03 6.41
N ALA A 67 20.22 0.01 6.21
CA ALA A 67 21.11 -1.15 6.33
C ALA A 67 21.02 -1.92 7.68
N SER A 68 20.70 -1.23 8.78
CA SER A 68 20.57 -1.86 10.10
C SER A 68 19.16 -2.39 10.42
N LEU A 69 18.15 -1.99 9.65
CA LEU A 69 16.72 -2.22 9.94
C LEU A 69 15.96 -2.76 8.73
N GLU A 70 16.63 -3.56 7.92
CA GLU A 70 16.03 -4.15 6.71
C GLU A 70 14.84 -5.05 7.04
N PRO A 71 13.68 -4.84 6.41
CA PRO A 71 12.56 -5.78 6.52
C PRO A 71 12.91 -7.11 5.84
N THR A 72 12.11 -8.14 6.07
CA THR A 72 12.35 -9.48 5.55
C THR A 72 11.28 -9.92 4.56
N LYS A 73 11.64 -10.85 3.67
CA LYS A 73 10.65 -11.55 2.83
C LYS A 73 9.79 -12.46 3.69
N LYS A 74 8.50 -12.48 3.44
CA LYS A 74 7.56 -13.43 4.06
C LYS A 74 7.15 -14.49 3.05
N TYR A 75 7.32 -15.74 3.44
CA TYR A 75 6.91 -16.90 2.63
C TYR A 75 5.84 -17.74 3.35
N ASN A 76 5.01 -18.40 2.54
CA ASN A 76 4.23 -19.57 2.91
C ASN A 76 4.67 -20.72 2.00
N GLY A 77 5.38 -21.70 2.54
CA GLY A 77 6.08 -22.69 1.71
C GLY A 77 7.06 -22.00 0.75
N SER A 78 6.88 -22.20 -0.56
CA SER A 78 7.65 -21.55 -1.61
C SER A 78 7.05 -20.22 -2.11
N THR A 79 5.81 -19.89 -1.73
CA THR A 79 5.08 -18.71 -2.19
C THR A 79 5.51 -17.49 -1.41
N LEU A 80 6.04 -16.47 -2.12
CA LEU A 80 6.36 -15.17 -1.53
C LEU A 80 5.06 -14.39 -1.30
N GLN A 81 4.75 -14.11 -0.04
CA GLN A 81 3.53 -13.41 0.37
C GLN A 81 3.69 -11.90 0.45
N GLY A 82 4.91 -11.39 0.59
CA GLY A 82 5.17 -9.96 0.73
C GLY A 82 6.42 -9.66 1.56
N ILE A 83 6.48 -8.42 2.05
CA ILE A 83 7.56 -7.89 2.88
C ILE A 83 7.05 -7.77 4.32
N ASN A 84 7.73 -8.44 5.25
CA ASN A 84 7.45 -8.38 6.67
C ASN A 84 8.32 -7.32 7.34
N PHE A 85 7.69 -6.31 7.90
CA PHE A 85 8.39 -5.19 8.53
C PHE A 85 8.79 -5.48 9.98
N SER A 86 8.08 -6.33 10.73
CA SER A 86 8.43 -6.81 12.09
C SER A 86 9.00 -5.75 13.05
N GLY A 87 8.56 -4.49 12.97
CA GLY A 87 9.14 -3.39 13.73
C GLY A 87 10.47 -2.88 13.18
N ALA A 88 10.86 -3.30 11.98
CA ALA A 88 11.94 -2.69 11.21
C ALA A 88 11.54 -1.29 10.74
N ALA A 89 12.53 -0.50 10.32
CA ALA A 89 12.25 0.74 9.62
C ALA A 89 11.49 0.48 8.31
N GLY A 90 10.69 1.47 7.89
CA GLY A 90 10.04 1.44 6.59
C GLY A 90 11.04 1.40 5.42
N LEU A 91 10.52 1.24 4.22
CA LEU A 91 11.24 1.41 2.97
C LEU A 91 11.08 2.86 2.49
N PHE A 92 12.18 3.50 2.12
CA PHE A 92 12.27 4.93 1.79
C PHE A 92 12.38 5.15 0.29
N GLY A 93 11.43 5.89 -0.29
CA GLY A 93 11.50 6.26 -1.70
C GLY A 93 12.71 7.15 -1.99
N ASP A 94 13.46 6.82 -3.03
CA ASP A 94 14.62 7.59 -3.48
C ASP A 94 14.25 8.75 -4.39
N THR A 95 13.12 8.65 -5.08
CA THR A 95 12.62 9.65 -6.02
C THR A 95 11.27 10.23 -5.57
N PRO A 96 11.01 11.53 -5.80
CA PRO A 96 9.69 12.08 -5.59
C PRO A 96 8.67 11.47 -6.56
N VAL A 97 7.46 11.22 -6.08
CA VAL A 97 6.31 10.81 -6.89
C VAL A 97 5.28 11.92 -6.94
N ALA A 98 4.49 11.95 -8.00
CA ALA A 98 3.40 12.91 -8.11
C ALA A 98 2.24 12.51 -7.18
N LEU A 99 1.71 13.48 -6.44
CA LEU A 99 0.46 13.42 -5.71
C LEU A 99 -0.48 14.51 -6.22
N ASN A 100 -1.77 14.34 -6.02
CA ASN A 100 -2.70 15.43 -6.27
C ASN A 100 -2.89 16.22 -4.97
N GLY A 101 -2.87 17.55 -5.05
CA GLY A 101 -3.01 18.41 -3.87
C GLY A 101 -4.35 18.27 -3.14
N THR A 102 -5.37 17.71 -3.77
CA THR A 102 -6.74 17.66 -3.24
C THR A 102 -7.38 16.28 -3.22
N ILE A 103 -7.03 15.40 -4.17
CA ILE A 103 -7.69 14.10 -4.34
C ILE A 103 -6.64 13.02 -4.55
N ASN A 104 -6.65 11.99 -3.71
CA ASN A 104 -5.77 10.83 -3.87
C ASN A 104 -6.49 9.54 -3.49
N THR A 105 -6.16 8.46 -4.20
CA THR A 105 -6.51 7.09 -3.84
C THR A 105 -5.24 6.34 -3.47
N PHE A 106 -5.27 5.68 -2.32
CA PHE A 106 -4.24 4.77 -1.83
C PHE A 106 -4.84 3.36 -1.81
N ALA A 107 -4.10 2.38 -2.31
CA ALA A 107 -4.53 1.00 -2.23
C ALA A 107 -3.36 0.10 -1.84
N PHE A 108 -3.63 -0.95 -1.09
CA PHE A 108 -2.60 -1.87 -0.61
C PHE A 108 -3.17 -3.22 -0.19
N ILE A 109 -2.30 -4.22 -0.16
CA ILE A 109 -2.58 -5.52 0.44
C ILE A 109 -1.67 -5.66 1.67
N TYR A 110 -2.27 -5.96 2.81
CA TYR A 110 -1.51 -6.24 4.01
C TYR A 110 -2.09 -7.44 4.76
N GLN A 111 -1.23 -8.12 5.53
CA GLN A 111 -1.64 -9.17 6.44
C GLN A 111 -1.65 -8.63 7.86
N LEU A 112 -2.77 -8.76 8.55
CA LEU A 112 -2.85 -8.40 9.96
C LEU A 112 -2.00 -9.34 10.81
N PRO A 113 -1.34 -8.82 11.86
CA PRO A 113 -0.66 -9.67 12.82
C PRO A 113 -1.63 -10.71 13.39
N SER A 114 -1.19 -11.96 13.46
CA SER A 114 -1.87 -13.00 14.23
C SER A 114 -1.43 -12.85 15.69
N GLY A 115 -2.36 -12.71 16.62
CA GLY A 115 -2.05 -12.61 18.04
C GLY A 115 -3.09 -11.82 18.84
N ALA A 116 -2.80 -11.63 20.12
CA ALA A 116 -3.65 -10.84 21.00
C ALA A 116 -3.69 -9.37 20.55
N LEU A 117 -4.87 -8.81 20.47
CA LEU A 117 -5.05 -7.40 20.16
C LEU A 117 -4.51 -6.52 21.30
N PRO A 118 -3.88 -5.38 21.00
CA PRO A 118 -3.28 -4.51 22.01
C PRO A 118 -4.37 -3.84 22.87
N SER A 119 -4.11 -3.72 24.16
CA SER A 119 -4.98 -2.97 25.09
C SER A 119 -4.96 -1.46 24.83
N THR A 120 -3.84 -0.95 24.31
CA THR A 120 -3.68 0.46 23.92
C THR A 120 -3.70 0.57 22.39
N PRO A 121 -4.43 1.52 21.81
CA PRO A 121 -4.43 1.74 20.37
C PRO A 121 -3.01 1.91 19.82
N THR A 122 -2.73 1.22 18.73
CA THR A 122 -1.43 1.26 18.07
C THR A 122 -1.63 1.60 16.59
N ASP A 123 -0.98 2.67 16.15
CA ASP A 123 -1.03 3.14 14.77
C ASP A 123 0.18 2.65 13.99
N ARG A 124 -0.05 2.25 12.76
CA ARG A 124 0.96 1.72 11.85
C ARG A 124 0.80 2.34 10.48
N ILE A 125 1.84 2.96 9.97
CA ILE A 125 1.85 3.58 8.65
C ILE A 125 2.09 2.51 7.59
N VAL A 126 1.30 2.54 6.53
CA VAL A 126 1.45 1.66 5.36
C VAL A 126 2.09 2.42 4.21
N ILE A 127 1.54 3.58 3.83
CA ILE A 127 2.05 4.45 2.76
C ILE A 127 1.98 5.89 3.28
N ALA A 128 3.09 6.60 3.31
CA ALA A 128 3.11 8.01 3.72
C ALA A 128 4.24 8.81 3.09
N THR A 129 4.11 10.13 3.15
CA THR A 129 5.20 11.07 2.79
C THR A 129 6.37 10.96 3.76
N GLN A 130 7.58 11.35 3.32
CA GLN A 130 8.81 11.33 4.12
C GLN A 130 8.93 12.51 5.10
N GLU A 131 7.84 13.18 5.40
CA GLU A 131 7.83 14.32 6.32
C GLU A 131 7.80 13.85 7.77
N THR A 132 8.26 14.70 8.69
CA THR A 132 8.17 14.46 10.15
C THR A 132 6.71 14.37 10.59
N THR A 133 5.83 15.10 9.92
CA THR A 133 4.38 15.04 10.08
C THR A 133 3.78 14.41 8.82
N PRO A 134 3.66 13.08 8.78
CA PRO A 134 3.37 12.37 7.54
C PRO A 134 1.92 12.59 7.06
N HIS A 135 1.79 12.61 5.74
CA HIS A 135 0.50 12.50 5.06
C HIS A 135 0.41 11.13 4.38
N GLY A 136 -0.67 10.41 4.58
CA GLY A 136 -0.82 9.09 3.98
C GLY A 136 -1.88 8.24 4.67
N VAL A 137 -1.68 6.95 4.64
CA VAL A 137 -2.62 5.95 5.13
C VAL A 137 -1.93 4.89 5.98
N GLY A 138 -2.67 4.32 6.89
CA GLY A 138 -2.18 3.26 7.75
C GLY A 138 -3.29 2.46 8.39
N ILE A 139 -2.91 1.71 9.42
CA ILE A 139 -3.77 0.81 10.17
C ILE A 139 -3.69 1.17 11.65
N ARG A 140 -4.83 1.36 12.28
CA ARG A 140 -4.98 1.38 13.73
C ARG A 140 -5.42 0.03 14.22
N THR A 141 -4.73 -0.50 15.21
CA THR A 141 -5.11 -1.73 15.92
C THR A 141 -5.48 -1.40 17.35
N THR A 142 -6.63 -1.89 17.80
CA THR A 142 -7.17 -1.72 19.16
C THR A 142 -7.63 -3.06 19.70
N SER A 143 -8.09 -3.11 20.94
CA SER A 143 -8.73 -4.30 21.52
C SER A 143 -10.01 -4.74 20.78
N ALA A 144 -10.63 -3.83 20.00
CA ALA A 144 -11.82 -4.11 19.18
C ALA A 144 -11.50 -4.59 17.76
N GLY A 145 -10.22 -4.61 17.36
CA GLY A 145 -9.78 -5.01 16.02
C GLY A 145 -8.88 -3.98 15.34
N SER A 146 -8.62 -4.21 14.07
CA SER A 146 -7.83 -3.33 13.22
C SER A 146 -8.69 -2.66 12.16
N PHE A 147 -8.37 -1.42 11.81
CA PHE A 147 -9.10 -0.63 10.81
C PHE A 147 -8.20 0.42 10.18
N PRO A 148 -8.50 0.84 8.92
CA PRO A 148 -7.72 1.85 8.23
C PRO A 148 -7.87 3.24 8.86
N VAL A 149 -6.78 4.02 8.80
CA VAL A 149 -6.74 5.41 9.29
C VAL A 149 -5.97 6.29 8.31
N PHE A 150 -6.28 7.60 8.31
CA PHE A 150 -5.54 8.60 7.54
C PHE A 150 -4.57 9.35 8.44
N PHE A 151 -3.38 9.64 7.91
CA PHE A 151 -2.40 10.51 8.50
C PHE A 151 -2.35 11.82 7.70
N ASN A 152 -2.62 12.94 8.33
CA ASN A 152 -2.76 14.25 7.69
C ASN A 152 -1.87 15.32 8.31
N GLY A 153 -0.60 14.99 8.52
CA GLY A 153 0.37 15.95 9.06
C GLY A 153 0.21 16.23 10.56
N GLY A 154 -0.54 15.41 11.28
CA GLY A 154 -0.70 15.48 12.73
C GLY A 154 0.02 14.35 13.47
N SER A 155 0.22 14.52 14.77
CA SER A 155 0.79 13.48 15.64
C SER A 155 -0.18 12.31 15.88
N GLN A 156 -1.45 12.51 15.59
CA GLN A 156 -2.51 11.49 15.69
C GLN A 156 -3.18 11.32 14.32
N PRO A 157 -3.48 10.08 13.93
CA PRO A 157 -4.20 9.86 12.69
C PRO A 157 -5.66 10.27 12.82
N ASP A 158 -6.24 10.72 11.71
CA ASP A 158 -7.68 10.88 11.59
C ASP A 158 -8.34 9.51 11.58
N VAL A 159 -9.30 9.32 12.48
CA VAL A 159 -10.07 8.08 12.65
C VAL A 159 -11.53 8.34 12.32
N PRO A 160 -11.86 8.59 11.04
CA PRO A 160 -13.22 8.95 10.66
C PRO A 160 -14.20 7.77 10.69
N PHE A 161 -13.70 6.54 10.92
CA PHE A 161 -14.52 5.33 10.82
C PHE A 161 -14.59 4.59 12.15
N THR A 162 -15.76 3.98 12.41
CA THR A 162 -15.93 3.07 13.53
C THR A 162 -15.05 1.82 13.32
N PRO A 163 -14.33 1.31 14.34
CA PRO A 163 -13.54 0.11 14.23
C PRO A 163 -14.35 -1.05 13.67
N SER A 164 -13.78 -1.75 12.70
CA SER A 164 -14.29 -3.02 12.23
C SER A 164 -13.15 -4.02 12.25
N ASN A 165 -13.39 -5.20 12.80
CA ASN A 165 -12.38 -6.25 12.84
C ASN A 165 -12.08 -6.72 11.42
N MET A 166 -10.91 -6.36 10.89
CA MET A 166 -10.47 -6.79 9.56
C MET A 166 -9.86 -8.20 9.58
N GLY A 167 -9.87 -8.90 10.71
CA GLY A 167 -9.43 -10.29 10.86
C GLY A 167 -7.91 -10.42 11.09
N ALA A 168 -7.53 -11.06 12.21
CA ALA A 168 -6.12 -11.33 12.51
C ALA A 168 -5.57 -12.45 11.61
N GLY A 169 -4.35 -12.30 11.13
CA GLY A 169 -3.66 -13.32 10.31
C GLY A 169 -4.11 -13.40 8.84
N LEU A 170 -5.19 -12.72 8.47
CA LEU A 170 -5.72 -12.70 7.10
C LEU A 170 -5.09 -11.60 6.26
N PHE A 171 -4.97 -11.83 4.95
CA PHE A 171 -4.70 -10.78 4.00
C PHE A 171 -5.95 -9.95 3.72
N CYS A 172 -5.77 -8.67 3.59
CA CYS A 172 -6.84 -7.73 3.34
C CYS A 172 -6.43 -6.77 2.23
N ALA A 173 -7.26 -6.67 1.20
CA ALA A 173 -7.19 -5.62 0.18
C ALA A 173 -7.88 -4.38 0.71
N VAL A 174 -7.23 -3.23 0.63
CA VAL A 174 -7.75 -1.95 1.12
C VAL A 174 -7.62 -0.88 0.06
N VAL A 175 -8.67 -0.10 -0.11
CA VAL A 175 -8.70 1.11 -0.94
C VAL A 175 -9.15 2.27 -0.06
N MET A 176 -8.37 3.34 0.00
CA MET A 176 -8.62 4.53 0.79
C MET A 176 -8.59 5.76 -0.09
N CYS A 177 -9.61 6.59 -0.01
CA CYS A 177 -9.72 7.81 -0.82
C CYS A 177 -9.86 9.04 0.07
N SER A 178 -9.16 10.11 -0.27
CA SER A 178 -9.34 11.42 0.34
C SER A 178 -9.71 12.47 -0.72
N ASN A 179 -10.66 13.36 -0.39
CA ASN A 179 -11.05 14.47 -1.25
C ASN A 179 -11.18 15.74 -0.40
N LYS A 180 -10.18 16.60 -0.48
CA LYS A 180 -10.13 17.88 0.24
C LYS A 180 -11.27 18.82 -0.15
N ASN A 181 -11.69 18.83 -1.42
CA ASN A 181 -12.70 19.75 -1.91
C ASN A 181 -14.08 19.51 -1.29
N THR A 182 -14.36 18.26 -0.94
CA THR A 182 -15.65 17.86 -0.31
C THR A 182 -15.50 17.52 1.17
N GLY A 183 -14.28 17.54 1.72
CA GLY A 183 -13.99 17.07 3.07
C GLY A 183 -14.33 15.59 3.27
N ALA A 184 -14.17 14.77 2.21
CA ALA A 184 -14.57 13.37 2.22
C ALA A 184 -13.39 12.44 2.42
N TYR A 185 -13.55 11.51 3.37
CA TYR A 185 -12.76 10.29 3.48
C TYR A 185 -13.62 9.09 3.12
N ALA A 186 -13.05 8.15 2.39
CA ALA A 186 -13.71 6.88 2.10
C ALA A 186 -12.74 5.72 2.24
N ILE A 187 -13.27 4.59 2.67
CA ILE A 187 -12.56 3.31 2.70
C ILE A 187 -13.42 2.24 2.04
N ALA A 188 -12.74 1.33 1.38
CA ALA A 188 -13.30 0.06 0.95
C ALA A 188 -12.28 -1.03 1.27
N TYR A 189 -12.72 -2.17 1.79
CA TYR A 189 -11.81 -3.28 2.07
C TYR A 189 -12.50 -4.63 1.86
N GLN A 190 -11.69 -5.63 1.52
CA GLN A 190 -12.11 -7.00 1.36
C GLN A 190 -11.04 -7.93 1.94
N ARG A 191 -11.43 -8.83 2.82
CA ARG A 191 -10.54 -9.85 3.40
C ARG A 191 -10.44 -11.03 2.46
N SER A 192 -9.35 -11.77 2.56
CA SER A 192 -9.11 -12.99 1.76
C SER A 192 -10.16 -14.10 1.95
N ASP A 193 -10.89 -14.10 3.07
CA ASP A 193 -11.96 -15.06 3.38
C ASP A 193 -13.37 -14.53 3.03
N GLN A 194 -13.48 -13.38 2.37
CA GLN A 194 -14.75 -12.74 2.04
C GLN A 194 -14.89 -12.52 0.54
N THR A 195 -16.12 -12.56 0.05
CA THR A 195 -16.47 -12.27 -1.35
C THR A 195 -17.02 -10.86 -1.53
N ALA A 196 -17.46 -10.22 -0.46
CA ALA A 196 -18.05 -8.88 -0.51
C ALA A 196 -17.07 -7.80 -0.03
N VAL A 197 -17.07 -6.67 -0.72
CA VAL A 197 -16.36 -5.46 -0.30
C VAL A 197 -17.17 -4.73 0.77
N THR A 198 -16.53 -4.41 1.88
CA THR A 198 -17.09 -3.50 2.88
C THR A 198 -16.70 -2.08 2.57
N THR A 199 -17.66 -1.17 2.51
CA THR A 199 -17.42 0.24 2.14
C THR A 199 -17.94 1.21 3.21
N ARG A 200 -17.25 2.31 3.42
CA ARG A 200 -17.68 3.42 4.29
C ARG A 200 -17.17 4.74 3.74
N GLN A 201 -17.98 5.80 3.92
CA GLN A 201 -17.62 7.17 3.59
C GLN A 201 -18.11 8.12 4.70
N VAL A 202 -17.31 9.14 4.95
CA VAL A 202 -17.67 10.27 5.81
C VAL A 202 -17.30 11.58 5.11
N THR A 203 -18.00 12.66 5.45
CA THR A 203 -17.81 14.00 4.87
C THR A 203 -17.74 15.06 5.97
N GLY A 204 -17.37 16.29 5.60
CA GLY A 204 -17.31 17.40 6.54
C GLY A 204 -15.99 17.52 7.31
N TYR A 205 -14.95 16.79 6.89
CA TYR A 205 -13.62 16.87 7.49
C TYR A 205 -12.79 17.99 6.85
N THR A 206 -11.91 18.60 7.63
CA THR A 206 -10.86 19.48 7.11
C THR A 206 -9.68 18.63 6.71
N ILE A 207 -9.52 18.41 5.40
CA ILE A 207 -8.41 17.61 4.84
C ILE A 207 -7.33 18.58 4.38
N PRO A 208 -6.07 18.46 4.87
CA PRO A 208 -4.97 19.28 4.39
C PRO A 208 -4.64 18.95 2.93
N ALA A 209 -4.00 19.89 2.24
CA ALA A 209 -3.50 19.63 0.89
C ALA A 209 -2.25 18.78 0.95
N TYR A 210 -2.13 17.84 0.02
CA TYR A 210 -0.85 17.15 -0.22
C TYR A 210 0.06 18.05 -1.05
N THR A 211 1.35 18.01 -0.79
CA THR A 211 2.34 18.58 -1.70
C THR A 211 2.40 17.73 -2.98
N THR A 212 2.40 18.38 -4.14
CA THR A 212 2.20 17.70 -5.42
C THR A 212 3.39 16.86 -5.91
N SER A 213 4.55 16.97 -5.25
CA SER A 213 5.73 16.14 -5.53
C SER A 213 6.42 15.81 -4.21
N GLN A 214 6.39 14.57 -3.80
CA GLN A 214 6.90 14.12 -2.50
C GLN A 214 7.60 12.77 -2.61
N LYS A 215 8.65 12.57 -1.82
CA LYS A 215 9.15 11.23 -1.56
C LYS A 215 8.19 10.53 -0.61
N MET A 216 7.94 9.25 -0.90
CA MET A 216 7.03 8.43 -0.12
C MET A 216 7.78 7.32 0.59
N ASN A 217 7.22 6.84 1.69
CA ASN A 217 7.69 5.67 2.42
C ASN A 217 6.63 4.57 2.42
N LEU A 218 7.09 3.34 2.51
CA LEU A 218 6.25 2.16 2.73
C LEU A 218 6.60 1.56 4.10
N GLY A 219 5.58 1.27 4.91
CA GLY A 219 5.74 0.60 6.20
C GLY A 219 6.28 1.47 7.34
N GLY A 220 6.32 2.79 7.18
CA GLY A 220 6.75 3.75 8.19
C GLY A 220 6.83 5.16 7.64
N ALA A 221 7.10 6.17 8.47
CA ALA A 221 7.28 7.55 8.04
C ALA A 221 8.51 8.20 8.68
N GLY A 222 8.84 9.42 8.24
CA GLY A 222 10.02 10.14 8.68
C GLY A 222 11.30 9.36 8.38
N ASP A 223 12.08 9.09 9.38
CA ASP A 223 13.27 8.23 9.35
C ASP A 223 12.95 6.73 9.55
N GLY A 224 11.66 6.34 9.42
CA GLY A 224 11.17 4.99 9.66
C GLY A 224 10.83 4.69 11.12
N SER A 225 11.14 5.59 12.05
CA SER A 225 10.83 5.43 13.48
C SER A 225 9.38 5.80 13.81
N VAL A 226 8.71 6.57 12.93
CA VAL A 226 7.33 7.00 13.15
C VAL A 226 6.37 5.90 12.75
N SER A 227 5.68 5.33 13.73
CA SER A 227 4.61 4.34 13.57
C SER A 227 4.95 3.22 12.56
N PRO A 228 6.09 2.50 12.73
CA PRO A 228 6.52 1.50 11.77
C PRO A 228 5.50 0.36 11.67
N LEU A 229 5.29 -0.13 10.46
CA LEU A 229 4.44 -1.29 10.21
C LEU A 229 5.03 -2.54 10.88
N THR A 230 4.20 -3.34 11.54
CA THR A 230 4.61 -4.59 12.20
C THR A 230 3.98 -5.82 11.56
N SER A 231 3.63 -5.72 10.29
CA SER A 231 2.94 -6.77 9.53
C SER A 231 3.49 -6.90 8.13
N VAL A 232 2.86 -7.75 7.32
CA VAL A 232 3.27 -8.01 5.93
C VAL A 232 2.55 -7.05 5.00
N LEU A 233 3.31 -6.39 4.13
CA LEU A 233 2.81 -5.60 3.00
C LEU A 233 3.13 -6.35 1.71
N SER A 234 2.12 -6.58 0.88
CA SER A 234 2.29 -7.30 -0.39
C SER A 234 2.24 -6.39 -1.60
N ASP A 235 1.43 -5.35 -1.55
CA ASP A 235 1.28 -4.37 -2.63
C ASP A 235 1.03 -2.98 -2.07
N ALA A 236 1.55 -1.96 -2.76
CA ALA A 236 1.32 -0.56 -2.47
C ALA A 236 1.06 0.21 -3.77
N ILE A 237 -0.04 0.95 -3.82
CA ILE A 237 -0.52 1.69 -5.00
C ILE A 237 -0.94 3.09 -4.56
N VAL A 238 -0.56 4.10 -5.35
CA VAL A 238 -1.03 5.49 -5.20
C VAL A 238 -1.51 6.00 -6.54
N ILE A 239 -2.72 6.53 -6.60
CA ILE A 239 -3.34 7.08 -7.80
C ILE A 239 -3.78 8.52 -7.51
N PRO A 240 -3.01 9.52 -7.98
CA PRO A 240 -3.32 10.92 -7.76
C PRO A 240 -4.49 11.38 -8.64
N GLY A 241 -5.29 12.32 -8.14
CA GLY A 241 -6.40 12.91 -8.86
C GLY A 241 -7.64 12.03 -8.99
N LEU A 242 -7.60 10.80 -8.46
CA LEU A 242 -8.69 9.84 -8.52
C LEU A 242 -9.37 9.71 -7.15
N TYR A 243 -10.70 9.78 -7.13
CA TYR A 243 -11.54 9.38 -6.00
C TYR A 243 -12.30 8.11 -6.40
N ALA A 244 -11.72 6.96 -6.14
CA ALA A 244 -12.22 5.68 -6.65
C ALA A 244 -13.50 5.20 -5.96
N TYR A 245 -13.80 5.66 -4.75
CA TYR A 245 -14.90 5.16 -3.92
C TYR A 245 -16.26 5.20 -4.63
N GLY A 246 -16.95 4.05 -4.62
CA GLY A 246 -18.29 3.91 -5.20
C GLY A 246 -18.35 4.01 -6.72
N THR A 247 -17.23 3.86 -7.41
CA THR A 247 -17.14 3.92 -8.87
C THR A 247 -16.63 2.60 -9.45
N SER A 248 -16.83 2.39 -10.76
CA SER A 248 -16.24 1.25 -11.49
C SER A 248 -14.69 1.19 -11.36
N THR A 249 -14.06 2.30 -11.07
CA THR A 249 -12.61 2.37 -10.82
C THR A 249 -12.21 1.66 -9.52
N GLN A 250 -13.07 1.71 -8.51
CA GLN A 250 -12.88 0.92 -7.28
C GLN A 250 -12.87 -0.59 -7.61
N ASP A 251 -13.78 -1.03 -8.48
CA ASP A 251 -13.88 -2.44 -8.88
C ASP A 251 -12.62 -2.88 -9.64
N VAL A 252 -12.07 -2.01 -10.48
CA VAL A 252 -10.79 -2.28 -11.19
C VAL A 252 -9.65 -2.48 -10.19
N ILE A 253 -9.54 -1.62 -9.18
CA ILE A 253 -8.49 -1.75 -8.15
C ILE A 253 -8.68 -3.05 -7.37
N PHE A 254 -9.91 -3.37 -6.92
CA PHE A 254 -10.18 -4.61 -6.20
C PHE A 254 -9.94 -5.86 -7.04
N ALA A 255 -10.27 -5.85 -8.33
CA ALA A 255 -10.00 -6.98 -9.23
C ALA A 255 -8.51 -7.34 -9.22
N TYR A 256 -7.63 -6.33 -9.32
CA TYR A 256 -6.18 -6.53 -9.21
C TYR A 256 -5.76 -7.02 -7.82
N LEU A 257 -6.20 -6.33 -6.75
CA LEU A 257 -5.78 -6.69 -5.39
C LEU A 257 -6.24 -8.10 -4.99
N MET A 258 -7.44 -8.52 -5.40
CA MET A 258 -7.95 -9.86 -5.09
C MET A 258 -7.27 -10.95 -5.93
N GLU A 259 -6.91 -10.67 -7.18
CA GLU A 259 -6.07 -11.57 -7.99
C GLU A 259 -4.72 -11.79 -7.27
N ARG A 260 -4.08 -10.72 -6.80
CA ARG A 260 -2.83 -10.81 -6.03
C ARG A 260 -3.00 -11.58 -4.72
N ILE A 261 -4.10 -11.38 -3.99
CA ILE A 261 -4.38 -12.17 -2.77
C ILE A 261 -4.49 -13.66 -3.12
N GLY A 262 -5.14 -14.02 -4.22
CA GLY A 262 -5.21 -15.40 -4.70
C GLY A 262 -3.82 -16.02 -4.93
N GLU A 263 -2.91 -15.26 -5.56
CA GLU A 263 -1.53 -15.72 -5.82
C GLU A 263 -0.70 -15.94 -4.55
N ILE A 264 -0.87 -15.09 -3.53
CA ILE A 264 -0.06 -15.14 -2.30
C ILE A 264 -0.65 -16.05 -1.22
N THR A 265 -1.90 -16.49 -1.35
CA THR A 265 -2.58 -17.37 -0.40
C THR A 265 -2.79 -18.80 -0.91
N GLY A 266 -2.76 -19.01 -2.24
CA GLY A 266 -2.89 -20.32 -2.92
C GLY A 266 -1.61 -21.08 -2.95
#